data_30e7b733c7ed6c91222ce1db3335d042
#
_entry.id   30e7b733c7ed6c91222ce1db3335d042
#
_cell.length_a   1.000
_cell.length_b   1.000
_cell.length_c   1.000
_cell.angle_alpha   90.00
_cell.angle_beta   90.00
_cell.angle_gamma   90.00
#
_symmetry.space_group_name_H-M   'P 1'
#
loop_
_entity.id
_entity.type
_entity.pdbx_description
1 polymer ?
#
loop_
_entity_poly.entity_id
_entity_poly.type
_entity_poly.pdbx_seq_one_letter_code
_entity_poly.pdbx_strand_id
1 'polypeptide(L)'
;MMLDIVLDADPEWDSNTGWDELAAKAVAAAIAESAFPQLARGPRVVELSVRLAGDEEVRELNAKWRGKDRPTNVLSFPMSQADELSDSAGPGPELMLGDMILARGVCTREAEEKHIPVERHAAHLLVHGTLHLLGYDHGDDAATADMEAREVKALARLGIADPYLEAG
;
A
#
# COMPACT_ATOMS: atom_id res chain seq x y z
N MET A 1 15.51 7.95 8.48
CA MET A 1 14.78 6.93 7.70
C MET A 1 15.14 7.04 6.24
N MET A 2 15.58 5.94 5.67
CA MET A 2 15.92 5.87 4.26
C MET A 2 14.87 5.01 3.54
N LEU A 3 13.75 5.64 3.21
CA LEU A 3 12.67 5.00 2.47
C LEU A 3 12.72 5.49 1.03
N ASP A 4 12.98 4.58 0.10
CA ASP A 4 13.07 4.88 -1.32
C ASP A 4 11.86 4.28 -2.05
N ILE A 5 10.96 5.15 -2.49
CA ILE A 5 9.76 4.76 -3.22
C ILE A 5 9.91 5.20 -4.66
N VAL A 6 9.94 4.21 -5.57
CA VAL A 6 9.96 4.48 -7.00
C VAL A 6 8.51 4.52 -7.46
N LEU A 7 8.01 5.70 -7.79
CA LEU A 7 6.63 5.87 -8.23
C LEU A 7 6.57 6.17 -9.71
N ASP A 8 5.75 5.42 -10.43
CA ASP A 8 5.50 5.61 -11.85
C ASP A 8 3.99 5.71 -12.06
N ALA A 9 3.54 6.83 -12.57
CA ALA A 9 2.11 7.10 -12.74
C ALA A 9 1.74 7.26 -14.22
N ASP A 10 0.68 6.56 -14.62
CA ASP A 10 0.06 6.75 -15.91
C ASP A 10 -0.59 8.14 -15.97
N PRO A 11 -0.62 8.82 -17.15
CA PRO A 11 -1.23 10.14 -17.27
C PRO A 11 -2.68 10.24 -16.80
N GLU A 12 -3.41 9.13 -16.74
CA GLU A 12 -4.78 9.11 -16.20
C GLU A 12 -4.83 9.59 -14.74
N TRP A 13 -3.73 9.46 -14.01
CA TRP A 13 -3.63 9.94 -12.64
C TRP A 13 -3.23 11.42 -12.67
N ASP A 14 -4.03 12.25 -12.00
CA ASP A 14 -3.85 13.70 -12.01
C ASP A 14 -2.45 14.10 -11.52
N SER A 15 -1.66 14.72 -12.40
CA SER A 15 -0.30 15.14 -12.07
C SER A 15 -0.24 16.29 -11.07
N ASN A 16 -1.35 16.98 -10.82
CA ASN A 16 -1.42 18.06 -9.84
C ASN A 16 -1.57 17.55 -8.41
N THR A 17 -1.98 16.28 -8.25
CA THR A 17 -2.00 15.65 -6.94
C THR A 17 -0.58 15.18 -6.63
N GLY A 18 -0.07 15.49 -5.46
CA GLY A 18 1.29 15.08 -5.05
C GLY A 18 1.35 13.59 -4.73
N TRP A 19 1.26 12.74 -5.74
CA TRP A 19 1.23 11.27 -5.55
C TRP A 19 2.50 10.74 -4.89
N ASP A 20 3.66 11.29 -5.23
CA ASP A 20 4.93 10.91 -4.59
C ASP A 20 4.90 11.13 -3.09
N GLU A 21 4.45 12.31 -2.69
CA GLU A 21 4.36 12.66 -1.28
C GLU A 21 3.30 11.82 -0.56
N LEU A 22 2.15 11.63 -1.21
CA LEU A 22 1.07 10.82 -0.65
C LEU A 22 1.53 9.37 -0.43
N ALA A 23 2.20 8.79 -1.41
CA ALA A 23 2.72 7.43 -1.32
C ALA A 23 3.76 7.32 -0.20
N ALA A 24 4.67 8.30 -0.11
CA ALA A 24 5.70 8.29 0.93
C ALA A 24 5.07 8.32 2.33
N LYS A 25 4.08 9.17 2.53
CA LYS A 25 3.39 9.29 3.82
C LYS A 25 2.60 8.03 4.16
N ALA A 26 1.87 7.47 3.19
CA ALA A 26 1.06 6.28 3.39
C ALA A 26 1.93 5.07 3.73
N VAL A 27 3.00 4.87 2.99
CA VAL A 27 3.93 3.75 3.21
C VAL A 27 4.62 3.89 4.58
N ALA A 28 5.11 5.09 4.91
CA ALA A 28 5.77 5.33 6.19
C ALA A 28 4.82 5.08 7.37
N ALA A 29 3.57 5.52 7.25
CA ALA A 29 2.56 5.31 8.29
C ALA A 29 2.26 3.82 8.48
N ALA A 30 2.13 3.07 7.38
CA ALA A 30 1.88 1.63 7.45
C ALA A 30 3.04 0.90 8.14
N ILE A 31 4.27 1.24 7.79
CA ILE A 31 5.46 0.65 8.41
C ILE A 31 5.49 0.96 9.91
N ALA A 32 5.18 2.20 10.28
CA ALA A 32 5.19 2.62 11.69
C ALA A 32 4.17 1.85 12.53
N GLU A 33 3.03 1.48 11.96
CA GLU A 33 1.98 0.72 12.66
C GLU A 33 2.09 -0.79 12.45
N SER A 34 3.13 -1.26 11.75
CA SER A 34 3.37 -2.67 11.54
C SER A 34 4.18 -3.26 12.71
N ALA A 35 4.41 -4.57 12.66
CA ALA A 35 5.30 -5.24 13.62
C ALA A 35 6.78 -4.95 13.34
N PHE A 36 7.09 -4.19 12.27
CA PHE A 36 8.45 -3.90 11.84
C PHE A 36 8.75 -2.40 11.79
N PRO A 37 8.43 -1.61 12.85
CA PRO A 37 8.64 -0.16 12.81
C PRO A 37 10.10 0.23 12.67
N GLN A 38 11.02 -0.67 12.99
CA GLN A 38 12.46 -0.45 12.85
C GLN A 38 12.86 -0.19 11.38
N LEU A 39 12.08 -0.65 10.41
CA LEU A 39 12.34 -0.39 8.99
C LEU A 39 12.34 1.10 8.68
N ALA A 40 11.54 1.87 9.40
CA ALA A 40 11.46 3.32 9.24
C ALA A 40 12.59 4.06 9.96
N ARG A 41 13.31 3.39 10.84
CA ARG A 41 14.32 4.03 11.72
C ARG A 41 15.70 3.39 11.63
N GLY A 42 15.79 2.24 10.96
CA GLY A 42 17.04 1.52 10.85
C GLY A 42 17.98 2.11 9.82
N PRO A 43 19.24 1.65 9.80
CA PRO A 43 20.25 2.15 8.87
C PRO A 43 20.10 1.63 7.44
N ARG A 44 19.28 0.62 7.22
CA ARG A 44 19.09 0.03 5.88
C ARG A 44 18.16 0.90 5.05
N VAL A 45 18.46 1.01 3.76
CA VAL A 45 17.54 1.63 2.80
C VAL A 45 16.43 0.61 2.53
N VAL A 46 15.19 1.05 2.67
CA VAL A 46 13.99 0.25 2.38
C VAL A 46 13.41 0.76 1.07
N GLU A 47 13.32 -0.14 0.09
CA GLU A 47 12.85 0.22 -1.25
C GLU A 47 11.57 -0.53 -1.60
N LEU A 48 10.67 0.17 -2.28
CA LEU A 48 9.50 -0.45 -2.90
C LEU A 48 9.07 0.37 -4.11
N SER A 49 8.34 -0.25 -5.01
CA SER A 49 7.83 0.47 -6.17
C SER A 49 6.31 0.52 -6.15
N VAL A 50 5.78 1.65 -6.64
CA VAL A 50 4.35 1.90 -6.77
C VAL A 50 4.07 2.28 -8.22
N ARG A 51 3.20 1.52 -8.87
CA ARG A 51 2.71 1.83 -10.20
C ARG A 51 1.27 2.28 -10.11
N LEU A 52 1.00 3.49 -10.56
CA LEU A 52 -0.36 4.02 -10.68
C LEU A 52 -0.78 3.85 -12.14
N ALA A 53 -1.63 2.86 -12.40
CA ALA A 53 -1.93 2.38 -13.74
C ALA A 53 -3.40 2.51 -14.09
N GLY A 54 -3.76 2.08 -15.29
CA GLY A 54 -5.14 1.94 -15.72
C GLY A 54 -5.68 0.55 -15.41
N ASP A 55 -7.00 0.40 -15.50
CA ASP A 55 -7.68 -0.87 -15.20
C ASP A 55 -7.20 -2.01 -16.10
N GLU A 56 -6.93 -1.73 -17.36
CA GLU A 56 -6.52 -2.77 -18.31
C GLU A 56 -5.17 -3.40 -17.94
N GLU A 57 -4.21 -2.58 -17.56
CA GLU A 57 -2.89 -3.08 -17.13
C GLU A 57 -3.04 -3.94 -15.87
N VAL A 58 -3.85 -3.52 -14.91
CA VAL A 58 -4.11 -4.27 -13.69
C VAL A 58 -4.84 -5.57 -13.99
N ARG A 59 -5.80 -5.55 -14.91
CA ARG A 59 -6.51 -6.76 -15.36
C ARG A 59 -5.54 -7.78 -15.92
N GLU A 60 -4.62 -7.35 -16.77
CA GLU A 60 -3.62 -8.24 -17.38
C GLU A 60 -2.72 -8.88 -16.33
N LEU A 61 -2.25 -8.09 -15.36
CA LEU A 61 -1.40 -8.61 -14.28
C LEU A 61 -2.17 -9.54 -13.35
N ASN A 62 -3.43 -9.21 -13.06
CA ASN A 62 -4.27 -10.06 -12.22
C ASN A 62 -4.54 -11.41 -12.89
N ALA A 63 -4.78 -11.40 -14.21
CA ALA A 63 -4.98 -12.62 -14.97
C ALA A 63 -3.71 -13.47 -14.98
N LYS A 64 -2.56 -12.84 -15.24
CA LYS A 64 -1.28 -13.54 -15.35
C LYS A 64 -0.80 -14.14 -14.03
N TRP A 65 -0.90 -13.39 -12.94
CA TRP A 65 -0.30 -13.77 -11.66
C TRP A 65 -1.28 -14.39 -10.66
N ARG A 66 -2.58 -14.11 -10.80
CA ARG A 66 -3.60 -14.60 -9.88
C ARG A 66 -4.71 -15.41 -10.54
N GLY A 67 -4.67 -15.54 -11.87
CA GLY A 67 -5.67 -16.27 -12.63
C GLY A 67 -7.05 -15.62 -12.66
N LYS A 68 -7.14 -14.32 -12.39
CA LYS A 68 -8.41 -13.58 -12.37
C LYS A 68 -8.41 -12.54 -13.48
N ASP A 69 -9.21 -12.78 -14.52
CA ASP A 69 -9.28 -11.90 -15.68
C ASP A 69 -10.22 -10.72 -15.44
N ARG A 70 -9.83 -9.87 -14.50
CA ARG A 70 -10.58 -8.65 -14.15
C ARG A 70 -9.66 -7.69 -13.42
N PRO A 71 -9.92 -6.37 -13.49
CA PRO A 71 -9.14 -5.42 -12.68
C PRO A 71 -9.53 -5.51 -11.22
N THR A 72 -8.62 -5.11 -10.35
CA THR A 72 -8.86 -4.97 -8.92
C THR A 72 -8.29 -3.62 -8.48
N ASN A 73 -8.57 -3.17 -7.27
CA ASN A 73 -8.11 -1.86 -6.81
C ASN A 73 -6.59 -1.80 -6.61
N VAL A 74 -6.01 -2.78 -5.95
CA VAL A 74 -4.58 -2.83 -5.71
C VAL A 74 -4.07 -4.27 -5.77
N LEU A 75 -2.90 -4.47 -6.39
CA LEU A 75 -2.16 -5.72 -6.35
C LEU A 75 -0.85 -5.46 -5.64
N SER A 76 -0.45 -6.39 -4.79
CA SER A 76 0.80 -6.31 -4.04
C SER A 76 1.61 -7.58 -4.28
N PHE A 77 2.90 -7.40 -4.58
CA PHE A 77 3.82 -8.51 -4.88
C PHE A 77 5.01 -8.44 -3.90
N PRO A 78 4.91 -9.14 -2.74
CA PRO A 78 5.99 -9.11 -1.75
C PRO A 78 7.28 -9.72 -2.28
N MET A 79 8.41 -9.13 -1.91
CA MET A 79 9.75 -9.61 -2.28
C MET A 79 10.61 -9.99 -1.08
N SER A 80 10.22 -9.57 0.13
CA SER A 80 10.92 -9.91 1.36
C SER A 80 10.10 -10.85 2.22
N GLN A 81 10.76 -11.74 2.95
CA GLN A 81 10.10 -12.67 3.85
C GLN A 81 10.15 -12.17 5.30
N ALA A 82 9.32 -12.76 6.16
CA ALA A 82 9.19 -12.33 7.54
C ALA A 82 10.52 -12.33 8.31
N ASP A 83 11.36 -13.33 8.08
CA ASP A 83 12.67 -13.42 8.76
C ASP A 83 13.61 -12.27 8.32
N GLU A 84 13.59 -11.90 7.04
CA GLU A 84 14.35 -10.77 6.53
C GLU A 84 13.88 -9.47 7.16
N LEU A 85 12.56 -9.31 7.33
CA LEU A 85 11.98 -8.13 7.95
C LEU A 85 12.33 -8.04 9.43
N SER A 86 12.32 -9.17 10.13
CA SER A 86 12.66 -9.22 11.54
C SER A 86 14.13 -8.87 11.80
N ASP A 87 15.02 -9.24 10.87
CA ASP A 87 16.47 -9.01 10.99
C ASP A 87 16.91 -7.64 10.45
N SER A 88 15.98 -6.76 10.14
CA SER A 88 16.24 -5.49 9.45
C SER A 88 16.74 -4.36 10.34
N ALA A 89 16.85 -4.56 11.64
CA ALA A 89 17.23 -3.49 12.58
C ALA A 89 18.69 -3.06 12.45
N GLY A 90 19.57 -3.95 11.97
CA GLY A 90 20.99 -3.66 11.80
C GLY A 90 21.36 -3.19 10.41
N PRO A 91 22.65 -2.87 10.19
CA PRO A 91 23.12 -2.49 8.86
C PRO A 91 23.05 -3.69 7.90
N GLY A 92 22.91 -3.40 6.61
CA GLY A 92 22.84 -4.44 5.60
C GLY A 92 22.52 -3.86 4.23
N PRO A 93 22.40 -4.71 3.19
CA PRO A 93 22.04 -4.24 1.85
C PRO A 93 20.62 -3.67 1.84
N GLU A 94 20.26 -2.99 0.75
CA GLU A 94 18.92 -2.47 0.57
C GLU A 94 17.89 -3.59 0.72
N LEU A 95 16.79 -3.27 1.39
CA LEU A 95 15.71 -4.22 1.61
C LEU A 95 14.57 -3.92 0.64
N MET A 96 14.32 -4.84 -0.28
CA MET A 96 13.24 -4.70 -1.26
C MET A 96 11.94 -5.25 -0.66
N LEU A 97 10.99 -4.38 -0.37
CA LEU A 97 9.69 -4.83 0.15
C LEU A 97 8.84 -5.46 -0.94
N GLY A 98 8.85 -4.88 -2.14
CA GLY A 98 8.09 -5.40 -3.26
C GLY A 98 7.47 -4.33 -4.12
N ASP A 99 6.45 -4.73 -4.88
CA ASP A 99 5.76 -3.86 -5.83
C ASP A 99 4.29 -3.78 -5.52
N MET A 100 3.71 -2.59 -5.74
CA MET A 100 2.27 -2.38 -5.68
C MET A 100 1.82 -1.75 -6.99
N ILE A 101 0.61 -2.09 -7.43
CA ILE A 101 0.00 -1.45 -8.59
C ILE A 101 -1.47 -1.16 -8.29
N LEU A 102 -1.89 0.08 -8.57
CA LEU A 102 -3.26 0.56 -8.36
C LEU A 102 -3.95 0.81 -9.69
N ALA A 103 -5.25 0.48 -9.78
CA ALA A 103 -6.06 0.66 -10.97
C ALA A 103 -6.91 1.94 -10.87
N ARG A 104 -6.69 2.89 -11.77
CA ARG A 104 -7.33 4.22 -11.73
C ARG A 104 -8.86 4.15 -11.73
N GLY A 105 -9.44 3.39 -12.64
CA GLY A 105 -10.90 3.31 -12.78
C GLY A 105 -11.55 2.67 -11.58
N VAL A 106 -10.99 1.57 -11.08
CA VAL A 106 -11.52 0.90 -9.89
C VAL A 106 -11.43 1.82 -8.67
N CYS A 107 -10.29 2.48 -8.49
CA CYS A 107 -10.09 3.42 -7.37
C CYS A 107 -11.09 4.57 -7.43
N THR A 108 -11.32 5.12 -8.61
CA THR A 108 -12.26 6.23 -8.79
C THR A 108 -13.68 5.81 -8.47
N ARG A 109 -14.11 4.65 -8.97
CA ARG A 109 -15.47 4.14 -8.70
C ARG A 109 -15.67 3.86 -7.22
N GLU A 110 -14.70 3.24 -6.58
CA GLU A 110 -14.81 2.95 -5.14
C GLU A 110 -14.84 4.22 -4.31
N ALA A 111 -14.05 5.22 -4.67
CA ALA A 111 -14.05 6.51 -3.99
C ALA A 111 -15.41 7.20 -4.12
N GLU A 112 -16.01 7.16 -5.32
CA GLU A 112 -17.34 7.71 -5.55
C GLU A 112 -18.40 7.00 -4.72
N GLU A 113 -18.34 5.67 -4.65
CA GLU A 113 -19.27 4.87 -3.83
C GLU A 113 -19.17 5.22 -2.35
N LYS A 114 -17.96 5.54 -1.89
CA LYS A 114 -17.70 5.90 -0.49
C LYS A 114 -17.89 7.40 -0.22
N HIS A 115 -18.14 8.20 -1.24
CA HIS A 115 -18.27 9.66 -1.15
C HIS A 115 -17.02 10.33 -0.56
N ILE A 116 -15.85 9.88 -0.99
CA ILE A 116 -14.55 10.44 -0.57
C ILE A 116 -13.72 10.82 -1.79
N PRO A 117 -12.72 11.72 -1.64
CA PRO A 117 -11.81 12.01 -2.73
C PRO A 117 -10.97 10.79 -3.10
N VAL A 118 -10.60 10.68 -4.38
CA VAL A 118 -9.80 9.55 -4.85
C VAL A 118 -8.44 9.49 -4.13
N GLU A 119 -7.86 10.64 -3.79
CA GLU A 119 -6.59 10.70 -3.05
C GLU A 119 -6.69 9.99 -1.69
N ARG A 120 -7.82 10.18 -1.01
CA ARG A 120 -8.04 9.53 0.29
C ARG A 120 -8.18 8.02 0.14
N HIS A 121 -8.91 7.58 -0.87
CA HIS A 121 -9.05 6.15 -1.12
C HIS A 121 -7.73 5.53 -1.56
N ALA A 122 -6.97 6.22 -2.41
CA ALA A 122 -5.65 5.76 -2.82
C ALA A 122 -4.71 5.63 -1.62
N ALA A 123 -4.76 6.58 -0.67
CA ALA A 123 -3.96 6.49 0.56
C ALA A 123 -4.30 5.22 1.34
N HIS A 124 -5.58 4.88 1.47
CA HIS A 124 -6.02 3.65 2.11
C HIS A 124 -5.45 2.41 1.40
N LEU A 125 -5.53 2.39 0.07
CA LEU A 125 -5.02 1.27 -0.71
C LEU A 125 -3.49 1.14 -0.60
N LEU A 126 -2.78 2.26 -0.54
CA LEU A 126 -1.33 2.25 -0.36
C LEU A 126 -0.95 1.71 1.01
N VAL A 127 -1.66 2.10 2.06
CA VAL A 127 -1.46 1.55 3.41
C VAL A 127 -1.74 0.04 3.40
N HIS A 128 -2.88 -0.36 2.85
CA HIS A 128 -3.29 -1.75 2.76
C HIS A 128 -2.27 -2.60 2.01
N GLY A 129 -1.84 -2.12 0.84
CA GLY A 129 -0.84 -2.81 0.03
C GLY A 129 0.51 -2.94 0.73
N THR A 130 0.93 -1.88 1.44
CA THR A 130 2.18 -1.92 2.19
C THR A 130 2.12 -2.97 3.28
N LEU A 131 1.01 -3.08 3.99
CA LEU A 131 0.85 -4.11 5.03
C LEU A 131 0.92 -5.51 4.39
N HIS A 132 0.33 -5.71 3.22
CA HIS A 132 0.47 -6.98 2.50
C HIS A 132 1.94 -7.28 2.17
N LEU A 133 2.71 -6.27 1.74
CA LEU A 133 4.13 -6.46 1.48
C LEU A 133 4.89 -6.86 2.74
N LEU A 134 4.40 -6.45 3.91
CA LEU A 134 4.99 -6.80 5.20
C LEU A 134 4.47 -8.14 5.76
N GLY A 135 3.65 -8.85 5.00
CA GLY A 135 3.19 -10.19 5.36
C GLY A 135 1.80 -10.27 5.98
N TYR A 136 1.11 -9.15 6.12
CA TYR A 136 -0.27 -9.18 6.63
C TYR A 136 -1.21 -9.71 5.57
N ASP A 137 -2.23 -10.46 6.00
CA ASP A 137 -3.13 -11.15 5.09
C ASP A 137 -4.51 -11.30 5.74
N HIS A 138 -5.51 -11.61 4.94
CA HIS A 138 -6.88 -11.89 5.37
C HIS A 138 -7.12 -13.39 5.54
N GLY A 139 -6.16 -14.10 6.14
CA GLY A 139 -6.20 -15.56 6.25
C GLY A 139 -7.31 -16.08 7.15
N ASP A 140 -7.62 -15.36 8.23
CA ASP A 140 -8.70 -15.68 9.14
C ASP A 140 -9.24 -14.40 9.76
N ASP A 141 -10.29 -14.51 10.59
CA ASP A 141 -10.94 -13.35 11.20
C ASP A 141 -9.98 -12.56 12.10
N ALA A 142 -9.11 -13.23 12.83
CA ALA A 142 -8.15 -12.57 13.71
C ALA A 142 -7.09 -11.81 12.90
N ALA A 143 -6.58 -12.41 11.83
CA ALA A 143 -5.62 -11.77 10.95
C ALA A 143 -6.23 -10.56 10.25
N THR A 144 -7.46 -10.67 9.79
CA THR A 144 -8.19 -9.58 9.17
C THR A 144 -8.39 -8.43 10.15
N ALA A 145 -8.84 -8.73 11.37
CA ALA A 145 -9.05 -7.71 12.40
C ALA A 145 -7.75 -6.99 12.76
N ASP A 146 -6.65 -7.72 12.88
CA ASP A 146 -5.34 -7.14 13.18
C ASP A 146 -4.89 -6.21 12.06
N MET A 147 -5.00 -6.65 10.80
CA MET A 147 -4.61 -5.85 9.64
C MET A 147 -5.45 -4.57 9.55
N GLU A 148 -6.77 -4.69 9.70
CA GLU A 148 -7.66 -3.53 9.63
C GLU A 148 -7.40 -2.54 10.77
N ALA A 149 -7.11 -3.02 11.97
CA ALA A 149 -6.76 -2.15 13.09
C ALA A 149 -5.49 -1.34 12.79
N ARG A 150 -4.49 -1.97 12.17
CA ARG A 150 -3.26 -1.28 11.78
C ARG A 150 -3.50 -0.27 10.67
N GLU A 151 -4.36 -0.59 9.70
CA GLU A 151 -4.76 0.34 8.65
C GLU A 151 -5.41 1.60 9.23
N VAL A 152 -6.33 1.41 10.16
CA VAL A 152 -7.04 2.52 10.82
C VAL A 152 -6.05 3.45 11.53
N LYS A 153 -5.10 2.87 12.28
CA LYS A 153 -4.09 3.66 12.99
C LYS A 153 -3.16 4.39 12.03
N ALA A 154 -2.75 3.73 10.95
CA ALA A 154 -1.88 4.34 9.95
C ALA A 154 -2.58 5.51 9.26
N LEU A 155 -3.85 5.33 8.89
CA LEU A 155 -4.63 6.39 8.26
C LEU A 155 -4.88 7.55 9.22
N ALA A 156 -5.08 7.28 10.50
CA ALA A 156 -5.22 8.33 11.52
C ALA A 156 -3.98 9.23 11.58
N ARG A 157 -2.78 8.67 11.37
CA ARG A 157 -1.55 9.45 11.29
C ARG A 157 -1.57 10.45 10.14
N LEU A 158 -2.35 10.14 9.09
CA LEU A 158 -2.47 10.98 7.90
C LEU A 158 -3.67 11.93 7.98
N GLY A 159 -4.41 11.91 9.09
CA GLY A 159 -5.61 12.71 9.26
C GLY A 159 -6.80 12.15 8.49
N ILE A 160 -6.78 10.87 8.16
CA ILE A 160 -7.85 10.21 7.41
C ILE A 160 -8.71 9.39 8.36
N ALA A 161 -10.03 9.56 8.27
CA ALA A 161 -10.99 8.85 9.11
C ALA A 161 -10.98 7.34 8.79
N ASP A 162 -11.44 6.54 9.76
CA ASP A 162 -11.53 5.09 9.65
C ASP A 162 -12.37 4.71 8.42
N PRO A 163 -11.78 4.01 7.42
CA PRO A 163 -12.48 3.66 6.19
C PRO A 163 -13.54 2.56 6.39
N TYR A 164 -13.50 1.89 7.53
CA TYR A 164 -14.43 0.80 7.84
C TYR A 164 -15.65 1.25 8.63
N LEU A 165 -15.67 2.51 9.05
CA LEU A 165 -16.87 3.07 9.66
C LEU A 165 -17.84 3.40 8.54
N GLU A 166 -19.09 2.97 8.70
CA GLU A 166 -20.12 3.33 7.74
C GLU A 166 -20.34 4.84 7.83
N ALA A 167 -20.31 5.49 6.67
CA ALA A 167 -20.69 6.88 6.59
C ALA A 167 -22.19 6.94 6.90
N GLY A 168 -22.48 7.33 8.12
CA GLY A 168 -23.85 7.43 8.58
C GLY A 168 -24.65 8.47 7.82
#